data_09d1e87284106130d222654a8f24fa39
#
_entry.id   09d1e87284106130d222654a8f24fa39
#
_cell.length_a   1.000
_cell.length_b   1.000
_cell.length_c   1.000
_cell.angle_alpha   90.00
_cell.angle_beta   90.00
_cell.angle_gamma   90.00
#
_symmetry.space_group_name_H-M   'P 1'
#
loop_
_entity.id
_entity.type
_entity.pdbx_description
1 polymer ?
#
loop_
_entity_poly.entity_id
_entity_poly.type
_entity_poly.pdbx_seq_one_letter_code
_entity_poly.pdbx_strand_id
1 'polypeptide(L)'
;MKLLRYIIFVFGITFCGQTMAQGGLVSFIKKVGTKLDSMAVKGVDRNYIDAPEKPWQVILRGNVNQTIVSMHTQGTIAGQEYSARPHLKTTPSQYLGLWVGYRGYGLGYTVNVGGDKGSNLTFGATGGSYGINVRIRSFENSNPNFNLNSELLTEAEMDAWNNIEMTDPISVRTVIADGYYMFNGKRFSYSAAYDQSAIQKRSAGSIMAGFMYNYTHIDYASDSNGDLVYLMDGLGKVKLWQGSVGVGYAYNWVPVRGLLVNVMFMPMLTFVNKLKAYGYTTNMEELMEDPTFWDKDISFEEWDKWYYENIRISHVGDKTFNSGVSIGFDARMSLTYNFDRFYLNAYGQFNNIRYHHDSTSGYLNDWFINTSFGFRF
;
A
#
# COMPACT_ATOMS: atom_id res chain seq x y z
N MET A 1 -0.64 -0.05 25.34
CA MET A 1 -1.63 -1.13 25.54
C MET A 1 -3.06 -0.64 25.86
N LYS A 2 -3.29 0.39 26.69
CA LYS A 2 -4.67 0.88 26.99
C LYS A 2 -5.34 1.55 25.76
N LEU A 3 -4.60 2.27 24.94
CA LEU A 3 -5.11 2.95 23.72
C LEU A 3 -5.60 1.96 22.65
N LEU A 4 -4.86 0.85 22.45
CA LEU A 4 -5.23 -0.20 21.50
C LEU A 4 -6.54 -0.90 21.87
N ARG A 5 -6.82 -1.08 23.17
CA ARG A 5 -8.09 -1.61 23.67
C ARG A 5 -9.27 -0.67 23.38
N TYR A 6 -9.05 0.65 23.40
CA TYR A 6 -10.11 1.62 23.07
C TYR A 6 -10.40 1.66 21.56
N ILE A 7 -9.38 1.51 20.72
CA ILE A 7 -9.54 1.44 19.26
C ILE A 7 -10.30 0.17 18.85
N ILE A 8 -9.94 -0.98 19.41
CA ILE A 8 -10.65 -2.26 19.17
C ILE A 8 -12.09 -2.19 19.67
N PHE A 9 -12.34 -1.48 20.78
CA PHE A 9 -13.67 -1.33 21.35
C PHE A 9 -14.58 -0.43 20.50
N VAL A 10 -14.04 0.63 19.87
CA VAL A 10 -14.80 1.49 18.93
C VAL A 10 -15.15 0.73 17.66
N PHE A 11 -14.28 -0.13 17.14
CA PHE A 11 -14.57 -1.00 16.00
C PHE A 11 -15.56 -2.13 16.35
N GLY A 12 -15.52 -2.67 17.57
CA GLY A 12 -16.44 -3.71 18.04
C GLY A 12 -17.89 -3.25 18.17
N ILE A 13 -18.14 -1.96 18.44
CA ILE A 13 -19.49 -1.38 18.61
C ILE A 13 -20.24 -1.27 17.27
N THR A 14 -19.57 -1.13 16.13
CA THR A 14 -20.21 -1.08 14.81
C THR A 14 -20.72 -2.45 14.36
N PHE A 15 -20.28 -3.56 14.96
CA PHE A 15 -20.70 -4.92 14.62
C PHE A 15 -21.72 -5.55 15.61
N CYS A 16 -21.95 -4.94 16.76
CA CYS A 16 -22.88 -5.43 17.78
C CYS A 16 -24.07 -4.47 17.96
N GLY A 17 -24.81 -4.27 16.89
CA GLY A 17 -25.99 -3.41 16.86
C GLY A 17 -27.26 -4.08 17.37
N GLN A 18 -27.28 -4.57 18.61
CA GLN A 18 -28.55 -4.81 19.35
C GLN A 18 -28.26 -4.79 20.85
N THR A 19 -29.00 -3.90 21.56
CA THR A 19 -29.09 -3.80 23.03
C THR A 19 -27.96 -3.08 23.79
N MET A 20 -27.76 -1.79 23.51
CA MET A 20 -27.26 -0.86 24.55
C MET A 20 -28.20 0.34 24.67
N ALA A 21 -28.62 0.65 25.88
CA ALA A 21 -29.48 1.80 26.17
C ALA A 21 -28.83 3.08 25.60
N GLN A 22 -29.56 3.84 24.77
CA GLN A 22 -29.09 5.02 24.04
C GLN A 22 -28.32 6.05 24.89
N GLY A 23 -28.57 6.14 26.18
CA GLY A 23 -27.87 7.05 27.12
C GLY A 23 -26.42 6.67 27.40
N GLY A 24 -26.08 5.39 27.46
CA GLY A 24 -24.71 4.90 27.72
C GLY A 24 -23.74 5.14 26.57
N LEU A 25 -24.20 4.92 25.33
CA LEU A 25 -23.39 5.14 24.13
C LEU A 25 -23.06 6.62 23.92
N VAL A 26 -24.06 7.51 24.08
CA VAL A 26 -23.88 8.96 23.94
C VAL A 26 -22.91 9.49 25.01
N SER A 27 -23.01 9.03 26.25
CA SER A 27 -22.09 9.43 27.32
C SER A 27 -20.67 8.93 27.08
N PHE A 28 -20.51 7.71 26.57
CA PHE A 28 -19.22 7.15 26.20
C PHE A 28 -18.57 7.95 25.07
N ILE A 29 -19.31 8.25 23.99
CA ILE A 29 -18.83 9.04 22.85
C ILE A 29 -18.41 10.44 23.33
N LYS A 30 -19.19 11.10 24.18
CA LYS A 30 -18.82 12.40 24.77
C LYS A 30 -17.53 12.30 25.59
N LYS A 31 -17.38 11.28 26.43
CA LYS A 31 -16.21 11.08 27.28
C LYS A 31 -14.93 10.81 26.43
N VAL A 32 -15.06 10.03 25.39
CA VAL A 32 -13.97 9.79 24.43
C VAL A 32 -13.65 11.11 23.70
N GLY A 33 -14.64 11.81 23.17
CA GLY A 33 -14.47 13.10 22.49
C GLY A 33 -13.74 14.13 23.37
N THR A 34 -14.17 14.32 24.62
CA THR A 34 -13.51 15.25 25.56
C THR A 34 -12.05 14.88 25.84
N LYS A 35 -11.75 13.58 25.93
CA LYS A 35 -10.37 13.10 26.08
C LYS A 35 -9.52 13.34 24.85
N LEU A 36 -10.05 13.09 23.66
CA LEU A 36 -9.38 13.36 22.39
C LEU A 36 -9.14 14.87 22.20
N ASP A 37 -10.10 15.72 22.52
CA ASP A 37 -9.94 17.17 22.52
C ASP A 37 -8.80 17.63 23.42
N SER A 38 -8.71 17.07 24.63
CA SER A 38 -7.65 17.41 25.59
C SER A 38 -6.26 16.97 25.06
N MET A 39 -6.18 15.86 24.33
CA MET A 39 -4.93 15.34 23.78
C MET A 39 -4.47 16.13 22.52
N ALA A 40 -5.39 16.56 21.68
CA ALA A 40 -5.10 17.27 20.42
C ALA A 40 -4.38 18.61 20.64
N VAL A 41 -4.61 19.27 21.79
CA VAL A 41 -4.06 20.59 22.11
C VAL A 41 -3.01 20.57 23.20
N LYS A 42 -2.73 19.44 23.82
CA LYS A 42 -1.81 19.31 24.94
C LYS A 42 -0.35 19.45 24.49
N GLY A 43 0.32 20.45 25.02
CA GLY A 43 1.77 20.62 24.86
C GLY A 43 2.23 21.28 23.57
N VAL A 44 1.34 21.81 22.70
CA VAL A 44 1.71 22.54 21.49
C VAL A 44 1.97 24.03 21.76
N ASP A 45 2.95 24.61 21.09
CA ASP A 45 3.21 26.05 21.06
C ASP A 45 2.24 26.73 20.08
N ARG A 46 1.28 27.49 20.62
CA ARG A 46 0.23 28.19 19.88
C ARG A 46 0.75 29.25 18.89
N ASN A 47 2.00 29.68 19.02
CA ASN A 47 2.64 30.54 18.03
C ASN A 47 2.98 29.77 16.74
N TYR A 48 3.16 28.46 16.82
CA TYR A 48 3.55 27.60 15.72
C TYR A 48 2.39 26.75 15.18
N ILE A 49 1.52 26.24 16.04
CA ILE A 49 0.45 25.30 15.69
C ILE A 49 -0.86 25.81 16.24
N ASP A 50 -1.88 25.78 15.43
CA ASP A 50 -3.26 26.06 15.83
C ASP A 50 -4.15 24.85 15.61
N ALA A 51 -5.18 24.69 16.44
CA ALA A 51 -6.23 23.72 16.25
C ALA A 51 -7.41 24.41 15.56
N PRO A 52 -7.98 23.84 14.49
CA PRO A 52 -9.20 24.34 13.91
C PRO A 52 -10.31 24.42 14.96
N GLU A 53 -11.10 25.50 14.94
CA GLU A 53 -12.24 25.67 15.87
C GLU A 53 -13.25 24.53 15.71
N LYS A 54 -13.45 24.10 14.49
CA LYS A 54 -14.37 23.04 14.10
C LYS A 54 -13.65 21.68 14.18
N PRO A 55 -14.12 20.74 15.02
CA PRO A 55 -13.42 19.48 15.28
C PRO A 55 -13.68 18.39 14.23
N TRP A 56 -14.81 18.46 13.54
CA TRP A 56 -15.20 17.52 12.51
C TRP A 56 -14.68 17.94 11.13
N GLN A 57 -14.36 16.98 10.31
CA GLN A 57 -14.01 17.22 8.92
C GLN A 57 -14.53 16.11 8.01
N VAL A 58 -14.98 16.52 6.83
CA VAL A 58 -15.29 15.62 5.71
C VAL A 58 -14.38 15.97 4.56
N ILE A 59 -13.78 14.97 3.95
CA ILE A 59 -12.81 15.13 2.88
C ILE A 59 -13.27 14.31 1.68
N LEU A 60 -13.41 14.97 0.54
CA LEU A 60 -13.40 14.30 -0.76
C LEU A 60 -11.95 13.98 -1.12
N ARG A 61 -11.66 12.72 -1.40
CA ARG A 61 -10.31 12.23 -1.60
C ARG A 61 -10.17 11.50 -2.93
N GLY A 62 -9.20 11.94 -3.72
CA GLY A 62 -8.75 11.23 -4.92
C GLY A 62 -7.35 10.64 -4.67
N ASN A 63 -7.12 9.41 -5.12
CA ASN A 63 -5.82 8.75 -5.00
C ASN A 63 -5.40 8.20 -6.35
N VAL A 64 -4.10 8.31 -6.65
CA VAL A 64 -3.44 7.55 -7.72
C VAL A 64 -2.31 6.78 -7.08
N ASN A 65 -2.21 5.50 -7.36
CA ASN A 65 -1.15 4.66 -6.82
C ASN A 65 -0.66 3.63 -7.83
N GLN A 66 0.57 3.18 -7.62
CA GLN A 66 1.20 2.15 -8.43
C GLN A 66 2.21 1.39 -7.56
N THR A 67 2.27 0.09 -7.77
CA THR A 67 3.25 -0.80 -7.15
C THR A 67 4.17 -1.34 -8.23
N ILE A 68 5.47 -1.32 -7.97
CA ILE A 68 6.52 -1.83 -8.86
C ILE A 68 7.30 -2.88 -8.06
N VAL A 69 7.34 -4.10 -8.58
CA VAL A 69 8.14 -5.19 -8.02
C VAL A 69 9.22 -5.52 -9.03
N SER A 70 10.47 -5.52 -8.60
CA SER A 70 11.60 -5.98 -9.40
C SER A 70 12.27 -7.13 -8.67
N MET A 71 12.58 -8.18 -9.41
CA MET A 71 13.33 -9.32 -8.94
C MET A 71 14.57 -9.48 -9.81
N HIS A 72 15.64 -9.97 -9.21
CA HIS A 72 16.83 -10.41 -9.91
C HIS A 72 17.14 -11.81 -9.41
N THR A 73 17.08 -12.77 -10.29
CA THR A 73 17.42 -14.15 -9.99
C THR A 73 18.54 -14.62 -10.89
N GLN A 74 19.42 -15.45 -10.33
CA GLN A 74 20.50 -16.08 -11.06
C GLN A 74 20.46 -17.58 -10.76
N GLY A 75 20.69 -18.39 -11.77
CA GLY A 75 20.65 -19.84 -11.62
C GLY A 75 21.34 -20.54 -12.79
N THR A 76 21.23 -21.85 -12.83
CA THR A 76 21.78 -22.70 -13.90
C THR A 76 20.66 -23.58 -14.42
N ILE A 77 20.39 -23.51 -15.72
CA ILE A 77 19.44 -24.40 -16.41
C ILE A 77 20.23 -25.21 -17.44
N ALA A 78 20.10 -26.52 -17.41
CA ALA A 78 20.81 -27.45 -18.31
C ALA A 78 22.33 -27.21 -18.39
N GLY A 79 22.97 -26.77 -17.28
CA GLY A 79 24.40 -26.47 -17.21
C GLY A 79 24.80 -25.08 -17.73
N GLN A 80 23.85 -24.25 -18.17
CA GLN A 80 24.10 -22.87 -18.58
C GLN A 80 23.67 -21.91 -17.46
N GLU A 81 24.54 -20.97 -17.11
CA GLU A 81 24.19 -19.88 -16.19
C GLU A 81 23.19 -18.94 -16.85
N TYR A 82 22.18 -18.54 -16.11
CA TYR A 82 21.21 -17.54 -16.55
C TYR A 82 21.02 -16.45 -15.50
N SER A 83 20.70 -15.27 -15.98
CA SER A 83 20.28 -14.13 -15.17
C SER A 83 18.95 -13.63 -15.70
N ALA A 84 17.94 -13.56 -14.85
CA ALA A 84 16.65 -12.99 -15.21
C ALA A 84 16.29 -11.84 -14.28
N ARG A 85 15.72 -10.77 -14.85
CA ARG A 85 15.29 -9.56 -14.12
C ARG A 85 13.83 -9.25 -14.44
N PRO A 86 12.87 -10.06 -13.95
CA PRO A 86 11.48 -9.72 -14.09
C PRO A 86 11.17 -8.42 -13.35
N HIS A 87 10.48 -7.53 -14.04
CA HIS A 87 10.03 -6.25 -13.53
C HIS A 87 8.52 -6.13 -13.73
N LEU A 88 7.76 -6.29 -12.64
CA LEU A 88 6.32 -6.21 -12.64
C LEU A 88 5.89 -4.81 -12.23
N LYS A 89 5.16 -4.14 -13.10
CA LYS A 89 4.60 -2.81 -12.85
C LYS A 89 3.08 -2.89 -12.98
N THR A 90 2.37 -2.58 -11.89
CA THR A 90 0.91 -2.49 -11.94
C THR A 90 0.46 -1.26 -12.73
N THR A 91 -0.68 -1.33 -13.38
CA THR A 91 -1.31 -0.16 -13.99
C THR A 91 -1.61 0.90 -12.90
N PRO A 92 -1.36 2.21 -13.15
CA PRO A 92 -1.73 3.24 -12.19
C PRO A 92 -3.24 3.22 -11.95
N SER A 93 -3.64 2.90 -10.73
CA SER A 93 -5.05 2.81 -10.36
C SER A 93 -5.52 4.11 -9.74
N GLN A 94 -6.71 4.58 -10.16
CA GLN A 94 -7.33 5.82 -9.70
C GLN A 94 -8.50 5.51 -8.77
N TYR A 95 -8.54 6.17 -7.63
CA TYR A 95 -9.58 5.97 -6.61
C TYR A 95 -10.22 7.29 -6.22
N LEU A 96 -11.51 7.25 -5.93
CA LEU A 96 -12.27 8.38 -5.41
C LEU A 96 -13.08 7.92 -4.19
N GLY A 97 -13.20 8.77 -3.18
CA GLY A 97 -13.98 8.45 -2.00
C GLY A 97 -14.03 9.55 -0.97
N LEU A 98 -14.47 9.18 0.22
CA LEU A 98 -14.68 10.09 1.33
C LEU A 98 -13.84 9.66 2.54
N TRP A 99 -13.45 10.66 3.31
CA TRP A 99 -12.83 10.48 4.62
C TRP A 99 -13.53 11.39 5.63
N VAL A 100 -13.85 10.83 6.78
CA VAL A 100 -14.49 11.55 7.89
C VAL A 100 -13.58 11.49 9.09
N GLY A 101 -13.35 12.64 9.72
CA GLY A 101 -12.46 12.74 10.85
C GLY A 101 -12.93 13.65 11.96
N TYR A 102 -12.42 13.38 13.16
CA TYR A 102 -12.61 14.14 14.36
C TYR A 102 -11.28 14.32 15.09
N ARG A 103 -10.77 15.56 15.19
CA ARG A 103 -9.56 15.91 15.97
C ARG A 103 -8.33 15.03 15.66
N GLY A 104 -8.10 14.67 14.38
CA GLY A 104 -6.97 13.85 13.97
C GLY A 104 -7.23 12.34 13.98
N TYR A 105 -8.43 11.91 14.29
CA TYR A 105 -8.88 10.53 14.17
C TYR A 105 -9.88 10.44 13.04
N GLY A 106 -9.72 9.48 12.15
CA GLY A 106 -10.63 9.40 11.03
C GLY A 106 -10.57 8.09 10.27
N LEU A 107 -11.59 7.91 9.45
CA LEU A 107 -11.79 6.75 8.61
C LEU A 107 -12.12 7.21 7.19
N GLY A 108 -11.52 6.60 6.22
CA GLY A 108 -11.76 6.86 4.80
C GLY A 108 -11.98 5.60 4.02
N TYR A 109 -12.85 5.69 3.02
CA TYR A 109 -13.09 4.63 2.07
C TYR A 109 -13.07 5.21 0.66
N THR A 110 -12.29 4.59 -0.23
CA THR A 110 -12.20 4.97 -1.63
C THR A 110 -12.39 3.74 -2.51
N VAL A 111 -13.07 3.94 -3.62
CA VAL A 111 -13.31 2.91 -4.65
C VAL A 111 -12.57 3.28 -5.92
N ASN A 112 -12.23 2.30 -6.70
CA ASN A 112 -11.61 2.51 -8.00
C ASN A 112 -12.60 3.20 -8.95
N VAL A 113 -12.11 4.17 -9.71
CA VAL A 113 -12.86 4.91 -10.74
C VAL A 113 -12.17 4.88 -12.10
N GLY A 114 -10.97 4.31 -12.19
CA GLY A 114 -10.22 4.16 -13.44
C GLY A 114 -9.07 3.17 -13.28
N GLY A 115 -8.95 2.25 -14.23
CA GLY A 115 -8.05 1.11 -14.18
C GLY A 115 -8.73 -0.13 -13.58
N ASP A 116 -7.95 -0.98 -12.94
CA ASP A 116 -8.41 -2.25 -12.38
C ASP A 116 -9.34 -2.07 -11.18
N LYS A 117 -10.22 -3.05 -10.94
CA LYS A 117 -11.14 -3.04 -9.80
C LYS A 117 -10.40 -2.99 -8.46
N GLY A 118 -10.93 -2.24 -7.51
CA GLY A 118 -10.31 -2.20 -6.18
C GLY A 118 -10.92 -1.21 -5.22
N SER A 119 -10.48 -1.30 -3.96
CA SER A 119 -10.89 -0.39 -2.88
C SER A 119 -9.77 -0.19 -1.87
N ASN A 120 -9.81 0.96 -1.18
CA ASN A 120 -8.94 1.27 -0.06
C ASN A 120 -9.77 1.68 1.15
N LEU A 121 -9.48 1.05 2.29
CA LEU A 121 -9.93 1.48 3.60
C LEU A 121 -8.74 2.10 4.34
N THR A 122 -8.89 3.32 4.83
CA THR A 122 -7.84 4.03 5.55
C THR A 122 -8.32 4.44 6.93
N PHE A 123 -7.48 4.24 7.92
CA PHE A 123 -7.66 4.75 9.28
C PHE A 123 -6.48 5.64 9.63
N GLY A 124 -6.75 6.80 10.20
CA GLY A 124 -5.73 7.73 10.67
C GLY A 124 -5.96 8.11 12.14
N ALA A 125 -4.87 8.20 12.88
CA ALA A 125 -4.86 8.69 14.24
C ALA A 125 -3.63 9.58 14.43
N THR A 126 -3.84 10.88 14.60
CA THR A 126 -2.77 11.86 14.77
C THR A 126 -2.93 12.70 16.02
N GLY A 127 -1.84 13.16 16.55
CA GLY A 127 -1.78 14.06 17.70
C GLY A 127 -0.63 15.05 17.55
N GLY A 128 -0.33 15.79 18.63
CA GLY A 128 0.72 16.81 18.60
C GLY A 128 2.10 16.26 18.25
N SER A 129 2.43 15.05 18.71
CA SER A 129 3.77 14.46 18.53
C SER A 129 3.74 13.10 17.83
N TYR A 130 2.62 12.62 17.33
CA TYR A 130 2.54 11.30 16.70
C TYR A 130 1.56 11.29 15.53
N GLY A 131 1.79 10.36 14.64
CA GLY A 131 0.85 9.97 13.58
C GLY A 131 0.85 8.46 13.42
N ILE A 132 -0.31 7.87 13.26
CA ILE A 132 -0.50 6.44 12.97
C ILE A 132 -1.47 6.36 11.79
N ASN A 133 -1.12 5.57 10.78
CA ASN A 133 -1.99 5.31 9.64
C ASN A 133 -2.08 3.81 9.43
N VAL A 134 -3.26 3.33 9.08
CA VAL A 134 -3.49 1.96 8.64
C VAL A 134 -4.24 2.04 7.32
N ARG A 135 -3.71 1.36 6.32
CA ARG A 135 -4.28 1.31 4.98
C ARG A 135 -4.46 -0.14 4.57
N ILE A 136 -5.67 -0.50 4.24
CA ILE A 136 -6.02 -1.82 3.72
C ILE A 136 -6.46 -1.60 2.28
N ARG A 137 -5.74 -2.17 1.34
CA ARG A 137 -6.00 -2.07 -0.08
C ARG A 137 -6.24 -3.46 -0.66
N SER A 138 -7.26 -3.58 -1.49
CA SER A 138 -7.51 -4.77 -2.29
C SER A 138 -7.77 -4.32 -3.72
N PHE A 139 -7.06 -4.88 -4.67
CA PHE A 139 -7.24 -4.56 -6.09
C PHE A 139 -6.91 -5.76 -6.96
N GLU A 140 -7.45 -5.75 -8.16
CA GLU A 140 -7.17 -6.70 -9.24
C GLU A 140 -6.30 -5.99 -10.27
N ASN A 141 -5.42 -6.72 -10.96
CA ASN A 141 -4.60 -6.20 -12.04
C ASN A 141 -4.72 -7.14 -13.23
N SER A 142 -5.45 -6.70 -14.26
CA SER A 142 -5.70 -7.50 -15.47
C SER A 142 -4.59 -7.35 -16.51
N ASN A 143 -3.89 -6.22 -16.50
CA ASN A 143 -2.84 -5.91 -17.47
C ASN A 143 -1.53 -5.57 -16.75
N PRO A 144 -0.87 -6.55 -16.14
CA PRO A 144 0.46 -6.32 -15.57
C PRO A 144 1.47 -6.08 -16.69
N ASN A 145 2.28 -5.04 -16.54
CA ASN A 145 3.41 -4.84 -17.43
C ASN A 145 4.58 -5.67 -16.89
N PHE A 146 4.88 -6.78 -17.58
CA PHE A 146 6.06 -7.59 -17.32
C PHE A 146 7.19 -7.11 -18.23
N ASN A 147 8.17 -6.44 -17.67
CA ASN A 147 9.42 -6.21 -18.37
C ASN A 147 10.38 -7.34 -17.97
N LEU A 148 10.42 -8.39 -18.79
CA LEU A 148 11.32 -9.50 -18.59
C LEU A 148 12.61 -9.23 -19.39
N ASN A 149 13.73 -9.12 -18.69
CA ASN A 149 15.04 -9.09 -19.29
C ASN A 149 15.74 -10.41 -18.93
N SER A 150 15.99 -11.25 -19.93
CA SER A 150 16.63 -12.54 -19.78
C SER A 150 17.58 -12.78 -20.97
N GLU A 151 18.76 -13.29 -20.68
CA GLU A 151 19.74 -13.69 -21.70
C GLU A 151 19.30 -14.94 -22.49
N LEU A 152 18.25 -15.63 -22.01
CA LEU A 152 17.71 -16.85 -22.66
C LEU A 152 16.61 -16.55 -23.67
N LEU A 153 16.09 -15.33 -23.73
CA LEU A 153 14.98 -14.94 -24.60
C LEU A 153 15.42 -13.94 -25.67
N THR A 154 14.85 -14.05 -26.84
CA THR A 154 15.01 -13.06 -27.91
C THR A 154 14.24 -11.77 -27.59
N GLU A 155 14.61 -10.65 -28.22
CA GLU A 155 13.90 -9.36 -28.04
C GLU A 155 12.41 -9.48 -28.38
N ALA A 156 12.05 -10.25 -29.41
CA ALA A 156 10.66 -10.46 -29.80
C ALA A 156 9.86 -11.25 -28.75
N GLU A 157 10.48 -12.25 -28.11
CA GLU A 157 9.86 -12.99 -27.00
C GLU A 157 9.73 -12.12 -25.77
N MET A 158 10.73 -11.30 -25.45
CA MET A 158 10.65 -10.32 -24.33
C MET A 158 9.55 -9.29 -24.55
N ASP A 159 9.38 -8.77 -25.78
CA ASP A 159 8.34 -7.81 -26.14
C ASP A 159 6.92 -8.41 -26.05
N ALA A 160 6.76 -9.69 -26.39
CA ALA A 160 5.48 -10.40 -26.23
C ALA A 160 5.03 -10.43 -24.76
N TRP A 161 5.97 -10.56 -23.83
CA TRP A 161 5.68 -10.54 -22.38
C TRP A 161 5.32 -9.16 -21.82
N ASN A 162 5.72 -8.08 -22.49
CA ASN A 162 5.45 -6.71 -22.03
C ASN A 162 3.97 -6.32 -22.11
N ASN A 163 3.15 -7.07 -22.85
CA ASN A 163 1.76 -6.73 -23.15
C ASN A 163 0.79 -7.91 -22.88
N ILE A 164 1.07 -8.73 -21.88
CA ILE A 164 0.17 -9.83 -21.51
C ILE A 164 -1.11 -9.28 -20.91
N GLU A 165 -2.24 -9.65 -21.49
CA GLU A 165 -3.56 -9.52 -20.91
C GLU A 165 -3.89 -10.81 -20.14
N MET A 166 -4.16 -10.67 -18.85
CA MET A 166 -4.47 -11.80 -17.99
C MET A 166 -5.94 -12.18 -18.15
N THR A 167 -6.22 -13.44 -18.43
CA THR A 167 -7.60 -13.97 -18.46
C THR A 167 -8.25 -13.85 -17.08
N ASP A 168 -7.54 -14.26 -16.02
CA ASP A 168 -7.92 -13.99 -14.65
C ASP A 168 -6.98 -12.95 -14.04
N PRO A 169 -7.50 -11.83 -13.52
CA PRO A 169 -6.66 -10.76 -12.99
C PRO A 169 -5.87 -11.20 -11.76
N ILE A 170 -4.66 -10.69 -11.64
CA ILE A 170 -3.82 -10.85 -10.44
C ILE A 170 -4.52 -10.15 -9.26
N SER A 171 -4.86 -10.90 -8.23
CA SER A 171 -5.43 -10.35 -6.99
C SER A 171 -4.32 -9.90 -6.05
N VAL A 172 -4.36 -8.62 -5.65
CA VAL A 172 -3.39 -8.04 -4.71
C VAL A 172 -4.11 -7.48 -3.49
N ARG A 173 -3.70 -7.91 -2.30
CA ARG A 173 -4.17 -7.35 -1.02
C ARG A 173 -2.97 -6.87 -0.22
N THR A 174 -3.04 -5.62 0.25
CA THR A 174 -2.00 -5.03 1.09
C THR A 174 -2.58 -4.47 2.37
N VAL A 175 -1.86 -4.64 3.47
CA VAL A 175 -2.11 -3.96 4.74
C VAL A 175 -0.83 -3.23 5.11
N ILE A 176 -0.88 -1.92 5.12
CA ILE A 176 0.24 -1.07 5.52
C ILE A 176 -0.16 -0.35 6.80
N ALA A 177 0.60 -0.55 7.86
CA ALA A 177 0.47 0.18 9.11
C ALA A 177 1.76 0.92 9.39
N ASP A 178 1.70 2.24 9.47
CA ASP A 178 2.84 3.09 9.76
C ASP A 178 2.56 4.01 10.95
N GLY A 179 3.59 4.29 11.71
CA GLY A 179 3.51 5.18 12.86
C GLY A 179 4.78 5.99 13.04
N TYR A 180 4.61 7.24 13.46
CA TYR A 180 5.66 8.23 13.60
C TYR A 180 5.56 8.95 14.93
N TYR A 181 6.69 9.22 15.53
CA TYR A 181 6.84 10.09 16.69
C TYR A 181 7.75 11.26 16.35
N MET A 182 7.26 12.48 16.58
CA MET A 182 7.94 13.74 16.33
C MET A 182 8.54 14.29 17.63
N PHE A 183 9.87 14.37 17.70
CA PHE A 183 10.57 14.87 18.89
C PHE A 183 10.33 16.36 19.15
N ASN A 184 10.02 17.14 18.10
CA ASN A 184 9.65 18.55 18.21
C ASN A 184 8.14 18.77 18.01
N GLY A 185 7.28 17.88 18.49
CA GLY A 185 5.82 17.98 18.33
C GLY A 185 5.20 19.24 18.97
N LYS A 186 5.94 19.99 19.78
CA LYS A 186 5.51 21.30 20.28
C LYS A 186 5.40 22.36 19.18
N ARG A 187 6.27 22.32 18.17
CA ARG A 187 6.36 23.33 17.11
C ARG A 187 6.13 22.77 15.70
N PHE A 188 6.36 21.48 15.52
CA PHE A 188 6.14 20.75 14.27
C PHE A 188 4.86 19.93 14.37
N SER A 189 3.95 20.06 13.40
CA SER A 189 2.71 19.29 13.34
C SER A 189 2.69 18.34 12.14
N TYR A 190 2.72 17.03 12.42
CA TYR A 190 2.48 15.99 11.42
C TYR A 190 1.05 16.07 10.86
N SER A 191 0.08 16.29 11.74
CA SER A 191 -1.33 16.35 11.35
C SER A 191 -1.66 17.53 10.44
N ALA A 192 -0.94 18.66 10.55
CA ALA A 192 -1.12 19.78 9.63
C ALA A 192 -0.74 19.43 8.18
N ALA A 193 0.20 18.51 7.99
CA ALA A 193 0.68 18.12 6.67
C ALA A 193 -0.15 17.00 6.03
N TYR A 194 -0.70 16.05 6.81
CA TYR A 194 -1.22 14.79 6.28
C TYR A 194 -2.70 14.51 6.57
N ASP A 195 -3.29 15.04 7.64
CA ASP A 195 -4.72 14.89 7.92
C ASP A 195 -5.48 16.19 8.16
N GLN A 196 -4.75 17.33 8.21
CA GLN A 196 -5.27 18.69 8.33
C GLN A 196 -6.13 18.93 9.59
N SER A 197 -5.97 18.13 10.63
CA SER A 197 -6.61 18.34 11.92
C SER A 197 -5.93 19.42 12.78
N ALA A 198 -4.80 19.94 12.33
CA ALA A 198 -4.09 21.10 12.87
C ALA A 198 -3.69 22.05 11.73
N ILE A 199 -3.32 23.27 12.09
CA ILE A 199 -2.84 24.30 11.17
C ILE A 199 -1.44 24.72 11.62
N GLN A 200 -0.43 24.55 10.74
CA GLN A 200 0.91 25.06 10.97
C GLN A 200 0.96 26.54 10.61
N LYS A 201 1.35 27.41 11.56
CA LYS A 201 1.40 28.87 11.36
C LYS A 201 2.79 29.39 11.05
N ARG A 202 3.85 28.70 11.50
CA ARG A 202 5.25 29.04 11.29
C ARG A 202 6.04 27.81 10.91
N SER A 203 7.07 28.00 10.11
CA SER A 203 7.95 26.91 9.70
C SER A 203 8.64 26.26 10.90
N ALA A 204 8.73 24.96 10.90
CA ALA A 204 9.41 24.19 11.92
C ALA A 204 9.85 22.83 11.36
N GLY A 205 10.91 22.27 11.91
CA GLY A 205 11.36 20.93 11.62
C GLY A 205 11.34 20.03 12.85
N SER A 206 11.40 18.73 12.62
CA SER A 206 11.49 17.73 13.69
C SER A 206 12.34 16.54 13.24
N ILE A 207 13.21 16.07 14.11
CA ILE A 207 13.68 14.70 14.06
C ILE A 207 12.48 13.82 14.38
N MET A 208 12.43 12.66 13.76
CA MET A 208 11.35 11.71 13.93
C MET A 208 11.89 10.28 14.03
N ALA A 209 11.17 9.45 14.74
CA ALA A 209 11.31 8.00 14.71
C ALA A 209 10.01 7.40 14.21
N GLY A 210 10.10 6.29 13.49
CA GLY A 210 8.91 5.64 12.96
C GLY A 210 9.07 4.14 12.82
N PHE A 211 7.94 3.51 12.63
CA PHE A 211 7.84 2.11 12.26
C PHE A 211 6.91 1.94 11.07
N MET A 212 7.12 0.89 10.31
CA MET A 212 6.23 0.47 9.23
C MET A 212 6.07 -1.04 9.25
N TYR A 213 4.84 -1.50 9.15
CA TYR A 213 4.51 -2.88 8.91
C TYR A 213 3.79 -2.98 7.57
N ASN A 214 4.27 -3.89 6.72
CA ASN A 214 3.68 -4.17 5.43
C ASN A 214 3.34 -5.67 5.35
N TYR A 215 2.11 -5.97 5.00
CA TYR A 215 1.66 -7.28 4.58
C TYR A 215 1.15 -7.17 3.16
N THR A 216 1.71 -7.98 2.26
CA THR A 216 1.28 -8.06 0.86
C THR A 216 0.95 -9.49 0.52
N HIS A 217 -0.18 -9.71 -0.12
CA HIS A 217 -0.63 -10.98 -0.66
C HIS A 217 -0.91 -10.79 -2.14
N ILE A 218 -0.21 -11.53 -2.98
CA ILE A 218 -0.35 -11.57 -4.43
C ILE A 218 -0.80 -12.97 -4.79
N ASP A 219 -1.86 -13.10 -5.57
CA ASP A 219 -2.45 -14.37 -5.97
C ASP A 219 -2.84 -14.29 -7.44
N TYR A 220 -2.24 -15.15 -8.25
CA TYR A 220 -2.54 -15.33 -9.66
C TYR A 220 -2.69 -16.81 -10.03
N ALA A 221 -2.79 -17.67 -9.00
CA ALA A 221 -2.97 -19.09 -9.18
C ALA A 221 -4.39 -19.41 -9.61
N SER A 222 -4.60 -19.52 -10.91
CA SER A 222 -5.82 -20.03 -11.53
C SER A 222 -5.44 -20.89 -12.73
N ASP A 223 -6.34 -21.79 -13.14
CA ASP A 223 -6.12 -22.62 -14.33
C ASP A 223 -5.89 -21.74 -15.55
N SER A 224 -6.64 -20.65 -15.70
CA SER A 224 -6.51 -19.70 -16.79
C SER A 224 -5.17 -18.95 -16.84
N ASN A 225 -4.39 -18.96 -15.78
CA ASN A 225 -3.05 -18.39 -15.70
C ASN A 225 -1.96 -19.47 -15.62
N GLY A 226 -2.26 -20.68 -16.10
CA GLY A 226 -1.35 -21.83 -16.03
C GLY A 226 -0.02 -21.60 -16.74
N ASP A 227 -0.02 -20.87 -17.85
CA ASP A 227 1.16 -20.41 -18.57
C ASP A 227 2.05 -19.51 -17.73
N LEU A 228 1.47 -18.50 -17.07
CA LEU A 228 2.20 -17.63 -16.15
C LEU A 228 2.80 -18.42 -14.98
N VAL A 229 2.00 -19.32 -14.38
CA VAL A 229 2.48 -20.19 -13.28
C VAL A 229 3.65 -21.06 -13.75
N TYR A 230 3.57 -21.64 -14.96
CA TYR A 230 4.64 -22.43 -15.54
C TYR A 230 5.92 -21.61 -15.74
N LEU A 231 5.80 -20.41 -16.29
CA LEU A 231 6.94 -19.51 -16.55
C LEU A 231 7.57 -18.95 -15.27
N MET A 232 6.78 -18.82 -14.21
CA MET A 232 7.27 -18.39 -12.88
C MET A 232 7.78 -19.58 -12.05
N ASP A 233 8.21 -20.66 -12.72
CA ASP A 233 8.75 -21.88 -12.08
C ASP A 233 7.80 -22.45 -11.01
N GLY A 234 6.51 -22.51 -11.35
CA GLY A 234 5.48 -23.02 -10.47
C GLY A 234 5.05 -22.05 -9.34
N LEU A 235 5.55 -20.82 -9.30
CA LEU A 235 5.08 -19.85 -8.34
C LEU A 235 3.70 -19.32 -8.75
N GLY A 236 2.68 -19.46 -7.92
CA GLY A 236 1.33 -18.98 -8.23
C GLY A 236 0.77 -18.01 -7.19
N LYS A 237 1.33 -17.99 -5.98
CA LYS A 237 0.89 -17.13 -4.89
C LYS A 237 2.05 -16.74 -3.98
N VAL A 238 2.06 -15.48 -3.54
CA VAL A 238 3.09 -14.95 -2.64
C VAL A 238 2.46 -14.22 -1.46
N LYS A 239 2.97 -14.44 -0.26
CA LYS A 239 2.68 -13.62 0.92
C LYS A 239 3.97 -13.06 1.46
N LEU A 240 3.99 -11.75 1.71
CA LEU A 240 5.13 -11.01 2.20
C LEU A 240 4.76 -10.30 3.50
N TRP A 241 5.58 -10.47 4.53
CA TRP A 241 5.49 -9.75 5.80
C TRP A 241 6.78 -8.99 6.03
N GLN A 242 6.68 -7.68 6.24
CA GLN A 242 7.83 -6.83 6.48
C GLN A 242 7.57 -5.91 7.66
N GLY A 243 8.58 -5.79 8.53
CA GLY A 243 8.56 -4.90 9.67
C GLY A 243 9.83 -4.07 9.68
N SER A 244 9.69 -2.75 9.71
CA SER A 244 10.77 -1.80 9.59
C SER A 244 10.70 -0.74 10.68
N VAL A 245 11.84 -0.24 11.10
CA VAL A 245 11.96 0.94 11.97
C VAL A 245 12.92 1.93 11.34
N GLY A 246 12.74 3.20 11.63
CA GLY A 246 13.59 4.23 11.06
C GLY A 246 13.68 5.49 11.91
N VAL A 247 14.68 6.28 11.60
CA VAL A 247 14.86 7.63 12.13
C VAL A 247 15.07 8.57 10.96
N GLY A 248 14.41 9.71 10.99
CA GLY A 248 14.43 10.65 9.88
C GLY A 248 14.23 12.09 10.31
N TYR A 249 13.98 12.92 9.32
CA TYR A 249 13.72 14.33 9.52
C TYR A 249 12.53 14.78 8.66
N ALA A 250 11.71 15.65 9.24
CA ALA A 250 10.61 16.30 8.53
C ALA A 250 10.67 17.81 8.73
N TYR A 251 10.29 18.57 7.71
CA TYR A 251 10.25 20.01 7.75
C TYR A 251 8.94 20.55 7.18
N ASN A 252 8.28 21.38 7.97
CA ASN A 252 7.10 22.15 7.60
C ASN A 252 7.54 23.56 7.23
N TRP A 253 7.42 23.93 5.96
CA TRP A 253 7.68 25.26 5.46
C TRP A 253 6.35 25.99 5.26
N VAL A 254 6.21 27.15 5.89
CA VAL A 254 5.03 28.02 5.80
C VAL A 254 5.47 29.35 5.16
N PRO A 255 5.47 29.44 3.81
CA PRO A 255 5.90 30.65 3.11
C PRO A 255 4.94 31.82 3.28
N VAL A 256 3.64 31.53 3.31
CA VAL A 256 2.57 32.51 3.54
C VAL A 256 1.49 31.91 4.41
N ARG A 257 0.66 32.75 5.03
CA ARG A 257 -0.42 32.30 5.90
C ARG A 257 -1.38 31.35 5.16
N GLY A 258 -1.63 30.20 5.75
CA GLY A 258 -2.52 29.18 5.19
C GLY A 258 -1.85 28.18 4.26
N LEU A 259 -0.68 28.48 3.72
CA LEU A 259 0.07 27.58 2.83
C LEU A 259 1.15 26.82 3.62
N LEU A 260 1.12 25.52 3.55
CA LEU A 260 2.10 24.60 4.15
C LEU A 260 2.68 23.70 3.06
N VAL A 261 4.00 23.65 2.99
CA VAL A 261 4.75 22.63 2.25
C VAL A 261 5.49 21.77 3.26
N ASN A 262 5.33 20.48 3.19
CA ASN A 262 6.06 19.52 4.04
C ASN A 262 6.92 18.61 3.19
N VAL A 263 8.12 18.32 3.71
CA VAL A 263 9.01 17.27 3.17
C VAL A 263 9.44 16.39 4.34
N MET A 264 9.42 15.09 4.14
CA MET A 264 9.81 14.07 5.10
C MET A 264 10.67 13.03 4.42
N PHE A 265 11.78 12.66 5.05
CA PHE A 265 12.62 11.55 4.62
C PHE A 265 13.09 10.74 5.82
N MET A 266 12.93 9.42 5.74
CA MET A 266 13.27 8.50 6.81
C MET A 266 13.89 7.22 6.24
N PRO A 267 15.21 7.02 6.37
CA PRO A 267 15.84 5.72 6.20
C PRO A 267 15.21 4.70 7.14
N MET A 268 14.96 3.50 6.62
CA MET A 268 14.29 2.42 7.31
C MET A 268 15.17 1.17 7.35
N LEU A 269 15.25 0.53 8.49
CA LEU A 269 15.87 -0.77 8.68
C LEU A 269 14.75 -1.81 8.78
N THR A 270 14.65 -2.70 7.80
CA THR A 270 13.70 -3.81 7.79
C THR A 270 14.35 -5.01 8.47
N PHE A 271 13.80 -5.44 9.59
CA PHE A 271 14.31 -6.55 10.40
C PHE A 271 13.38 -7.76 10.43
N VAL A 272 12.11 -7.58 10.10
CA VAL A 272 11.19 -8.65 9.76
C VAL A 272 11.03 -8.63 8.24
N ASN A 273 11.46 -9.68 7.57
CA ASN A 273 11.39 -9.77 6.12
C ASN A 273 11.16 -11.23 5.74
N LYS A 274 9.88 -11.62 5.79
CA LYS A 274 9.43 -12.99 5.60
C LYS A 274 8.58 -13.09 4.34
N LEU A 275 8.97 -14.01 3.45
CA LEU A 275 8.26 -14.32 2.22
C LEU A 275 7.78 -15.77 2.28
N LYS A 276 6.51 -16.02 1.99
CA LYS A 276 5.96 -17.34 1.80
C LYS A 276 5.50 -17.48 0.34
N ALA A 277 6.16 -18.37 -0.37
CA ALA A 277 5.86 -18.74 -1.74
C ALA A 277 5.03 -20.03 -1.75
N TYR A 278 4.00 -20.06 -2.56
CA TYR A 278 3.13 -21.22 -2.77
C TYR A 278 3.43 -21.78 -4.16
N GLY A 279 3.87 -23.04 -4.17
CA GLY A 279 4.24 -23.74 -5.39
C GLY A 279 3.06 -24.49 -5.99
N TYR A 280 3.00 -24.45 -7.30
CA TYR A 280 2.01 -25.16 -8.11
C TYR A 280 2.74 -25.93 -9.21
N THR A 281 2.14 -27.01 -9.67
CA THR A 281 2.52 -27.68 -10.92
C THR A 281 1.43 -27.40 -11.96
N THR A 282 1.84 -27.40 -13.21
CA THR A 282 0.93 -27.30 -14.35
C THR A 282 1.06 -28.55 -15.22
N ASN A 283 0.05 -28.85 -15.99
CA ASN A 283 0.11 -29.87 -17.02
C ASN A 283 0.55 -29.32 -18.37
N MET A 284 1.29 -28.20 -18.37
CA MET A 284 1.74 -27.53 -19.60
C MET A 284 2.58 -28.46 -20.49
N GLU A 285 3.48 -29.26 -19.89
CA GLU A 285 4.30 -30.21 -20.64
C GLU A 285 3.44 -31.25 -21.36
N GLU A 286 2.40 -31.79 -20.71
CA GLU A 286 1.44 -32.72 -21.31
C GLU A 286 0.67 -32.06 -22.45
N LEU A 287 0.25 -30.81 -22.30
CA LEU A 287 -0.41 -30.05 -23.36
C LEU A 287 0.49 -29.79 -24.56
N MET A 288 1.79 -29.51 -24.32
CA MET A 288 2.77 -29.32 -25.39
C MET A 288 3.04 -30.61 -26.19
N GLU A 289 2.79 -31.78 -25.62
CA GLU A 289 2.87 -33.08 -26.29
C GLU A 289 1.60 -33.40 -27.07
N ASP A 290 0.48 -32.74 -26.81
CA ASP A 290 -0.77 -32.93 -27.57
C ASP A 290 -0.65 -32.31 -28.94
N PRO A 291 -0.98 -33.09 -30.04
CA PRO A 291 -0.93 -32.55 -31.39
C PRO A 291 -1.75 -31.28 -31.61
N THR A 292 -2.85 -31.09 -30.88
CA THR A 292 -3.73 -29.93 -30.97
C THR A 292 -3.00 -28.64 -30.56
N PHE A 293 -2.03 -28.73 -29.66
CA PHE A 293 -1.27 -27.56 -29.18
C PHE A 293 -0.50 -26.89 -30.35
N TRP A 294 0.01 -27.67 -31.28
CA TRP A 294 0.82 -27.25 -32.45
C TRP A 294 0.03 -27.20 -33.73
N ASP A 295 -1.28 -27.51 -33.69
CA ASP A 295 -2.11 -27.57 -34.91
C ASP A 295 -2.30 -26.16 -35.50
N LYS A 296 -1.77 -25.94 -36.69
CA LYS A 296 -1.85 -24.68 -37.43
C LYS A 296 -3.14 -24.52 -38.25
N ASP A 297 -3.93 -25.59 -38.35
CA ASP A 297 -5.15 -25.59 -39.14
C ASP A 297 -6.39 -25.20 -38.35
N ILE A 298 -6.29 -25.16 -36.99
CA ILE A 298 -7.34 -24.65 -36.13
C ILE A 298 -7.26 -23.13 -35.98
N SER A 299 -8.40 -22.46 -35.80
CA SER A 299 -8.43 -21.04 -35.56
C SER A 299 -7.85 -20.71 -34.17
N PHE A 300 -7.37 -19.46 -33.99
CA PHE A 300 -6.89 -19.00 -32.68
C PHE A 300 -7.99 -19.10 -31.58
N GLU A 301 -9.24 -18.82 -31.94
CA GLU A 301 -10.38 -18.91 -31.03
C GLU A 301 -10.65 -20.35 -30.56
N GLU A 302 -10.53 -21.34 -31.49
CA GLU A 302 -10.68 -22.76 -31.17
C GLU A 302 -9.51 -23.27 -30.33
N TRP A 303 -8.27 -22.84 -30.68
CA TRP A 303 -7.06 -23.16 -29.90
C TRP A 303 -7.17 -22.58 -28.47
N ASP A 304 -7.53 -21.32 -28.33
CA ASP A 304 -7.69 -20.61 -27.06
C ASP A 304 -8.72 -21.32 -26.16
N LYS A 305 -9.88 -21.68 -26.72
CA LYS A 305 -10.91 -22.43 -26.02
C LYS A 305 -10.40 -23.81 -25.57
N TRP A 306 -9.77 -24.56 -26.47
CA TRP A 306 -9.20 -25.86 -26.14
C TRP A 306 -8.14 -25.73 -25.05
N TYR A 307 -7.27 -24.74 -25.12
CA TYR A 307 -6.22 -24.49 -24.15
C TYR A 307 -6.80 -24.24 -22.75
N TYR A 308 -7.75 -23.33 -22.61
CA TYR A 308 -8.37 -23.04 -21.29
C TYR A 308 -9.27 -24.16 -20.77
N GLU A 309 -9.80 -25.00 -21.61
CA GLU A 309 -10.53 -26.18 -21.20
C GLU A 309 -9.62 -27.30 -20.66
N ASN A 310 -8.34 -27.33 -21.06
CA ASN A 310 -7.41 -28.41 -20.76
C ASN A 310 -6.30 -28.04 -19.77
N ILE A 311 -5.87 -26.78 -19.72
CA ILE A 311 -4.85 -26.34 -18.75
C ILE A 311 -5.34 -26.50 -17.31
N ARG A 312 -4.50 -27.05 -16.45
CA ARG A 312 -4.78 -27.24 -15.01
C ARG A 312 -3.55 -26.90 -14.20
N ILE A 313 -3.79 -26.28 -13.03
CA ILE A 313 -2.78 -26.11 -12.02
C ILE A 313 -3.14 -26.89 -10.74
N SER A 314 -2.14 -27.35 -10.03
CA SER A 314 -2.32 -28.07 -8.77
C SER A 314 -1.31 -27.58 -7.75
N HIS A 315 -1.75 -27.28 -6.55
CA HIS A 315 -0.89 -26.87 -5.45
C HIS A 315 0.00 -28.03 -5.00
N VAL A 316 1.31 -27.84 -4.99
CA VAL A 316 2.30 -28.89 -4.64
C VAL A 316 2.99 -28.64 -3.31
N GLY A 317 2.89 -27.44 -2.76
CA GLY A 317 3.50 -27.11 -1.46
C GLY A 317 3.84 -25.64 -1.32
N ASP A 318 4.39 -25.33 -0.16
CA ASP A 318 4.77 -23.94 0.15
C ASP A 318 6.15 -23.90 0.84
N LYS A 319 6.92 -22.88 0.48
CA LYS A 319 8.22 -22.59 1.09
C LYS A 319 8.17 -21.24 1.77
N THR A 320 8.80 -21.15 2.93
CA THR A 320 8.95 -19.90 3.67
C THR A 320 10.40 -19.50 3.71
N PHE A 321 10.68 -18.27 3.27
CA PHE A 321 12.01 -17.67 3.26
C PHE A 321 12.03 -16.52 4.27
N ASN A 322 13.11 -16.44 5.04
CA ASN A 322 13.39 -15.29 5.88
C ASN A 322 14.59 -14.58 5.25
N SER A 323 14.33 -13.43 4.65
CA SER A 323 15.39 -12.54 4.18
C SER A 323 16.06 -11.88 5.38
N GLY A 324 17.34 -11.61 5.25
CA GLY A 324 18.09 -10.87 6.26
C GLY A 324 17.62 -9.43 6.44
N VAL A 325 18.36 -8.68 7.25
CA VAL A 325 18.12 -7.25 7.43
C VAL A 325 18.35 -6.50 6.11
N SER A 326 17.44 -5.60 5.75
CA SER A 326 17.57 -4.77 4.56
C SER A 326 17.35 -3.29 4.88
N ILE A 327 17.89 -2.42 4.03
CA ILE A 327 17.74 -0.98 4.15
C ILE A 327 16.81 -0.47 3.06
N GLY A 328 15.79 0.25 3.45
CA GLY A 328 14.86 0.97 2.59
C GLY A 328 14.69 2.41 3.04
N PHE A 329 13.65 3.06 2.57
CA PHE A 329 13.28 4.39 3.04
C PHE A 329 11.79 4.69 2.83
N ASP A 330 11.28 5.64 3.63
CA ASP A 330 9.98 6.30 3.47
C ASP A 330 10.23 7.78 3.18
N ALA A 331 9.73 8.25 2.05
CA ALA A 331 9.80 9.64 1.63
C ALA A 331 8.40 10.18 1.39
N ARG A 332 8.11 11.36 1.95
CA ARG A 332 6.81 12.02 1.78
C ARG A 332 6.98 13.50 1.49
N MET A 333 6.04 14.01 0.71
CA MET A 333 5.89 15.43 0.45
C MET A 333 4.42 15.80 0.48
N SER A 334 4.08 16.94 1.08
CA SER A 334 2.71 17.45 1.03
C SER A 334 2.65 18.94 0.78
N LEU A 335 1.54 19.35 0.15
CA LEU A 335 1.16 20.74 -0.08
C LEU A 335 -0.25 20.92 0.48
N THR A 336 -0.44 21.82 1.44
CA THR A 336 -1.74 22.10 2.05
C THR A 336 -2.02 23.59 1.98
N TYR A 337 -3.21 23.95 1.51
CA TYR A 337 -3.69 25.33 1.53
C TYR A 337 -5.00 25.42 2.31
N ASN A 338 -4.98 26.16 3.44
CA ASN A 338 -6.14 26.37 4.32
C ASN A 338 -6.77 27.73 4.04
N PHE A 339 -8.09 27.74 3.82
CA PHE A 339 -8.89 28.96 3.63
C PHE A 339 -10.21 28.83 4.37
N ASP A 340 -10.35 29.58 5.48
CA ASP A 340 -11.50 29.51 6.41
C ASP A 340 -11.76 28.07 6.87
N ARG A 341 -12.93 27.54 6.57
CA ARG A 341 -13.36 26.17 6.91
C ARG A 341 -12.93 25.11 5.92
N PHE A 342 -12.42 25.53 4.76
CA PHE A 342 -12.01 24.65 3.70
C PHE A 342 -10.49 24.49 3.62
N TYR A 343 -10.06 23.45 2.99
CA TYR A 343 -8.66 23.26 2.63
C TYR A 343 -8.51 22.38 1.40
N LEU A 344 -7.41 22.60 0.70
CA LEU A 344 -6.90 21.71 -0.34
C LEU A 344 -5.62 21.07 0.16
N ASN A 345 -5.45 19.80 -0.08
CA ASN A 345 -4.22 19.09 0.23
C ASN A 345 -3.87 18.17 -0.93
N ALA A 346 -2.59 18.11 -1.24
CA ALA A 346 -2.00 17.09 -2.08
C ALA A 346 -0.81 16.51 -1.33
N TYR A 347 -0.70 15.18 -1.21
CA TYR A 347 0.48 14.56 -0.68
C TYR A 347 0.87 13.31 -1.44
N GLY A 348 2.18 13.11 -1.58
CA GLY A 348 2.78 11.92 -2.14
C GLY A 348 3.58 11.16 -1.09
N GLN A 349 3.59 9.85 -1.23
CA GLN A 349 4.44 8.95 -0.47
C GLN A 349 5.14 7.99 -1.42
N PHE A 350 6.40 7.73 -1.17
CA PHE A 350 7.20 6.74 -1.87
C PHE A 350 7.92 5.86 -0.85
N ASN A 351 7.68 4.56 -0.93
CA ASN A 351 8.31 3.55 -0.10
C ASN A 351 9.19 2.66 -0.96
N ASN A 352 10.42 2.46 -0.55
CA ASN A 352 11.32 1.48 -1.13
C ASN A 352 11.64 0.42 -0.08
N ILE A 353 11.30 -0.82 -0.38
CA ILE A 353 11.57 -1.98 0.48
C ILE A 353 12.38 -2.98 -0.33
N ARG A 354 13.47 -3.48 0.24
CA ARG A 354 14.38 -4.43 -0.42
C ARG A 354 14.32 -5.77 0.28
N TYR A 355 14.54 -6.82 -0.50
CA TYR A 355 14.77 -8.16 0.04
C TYR A 355 15.98 -8.79 -0.66
N HIS A 356 16.61 -9.72 0.02
CA HIS A 356 17.71 -10.50 -0.52
C HIS A 356 17.71 -11.89 0.13
N HIS A 357 17.79 -12.94 -0.70
CA HIS A 357 17.90 -14.31 -0.22
C HIS A 357 18.67 -15.12 -1.26
N ASP A 358 19.80 -15.69 -0.86
CA ASP A 358 20.71 -16.46 -1.72
C ASP A 358 21.04 -15.73 -3.05
N SER A 359 20.75 -16.36 -4.18
CA SER A 359 20.96 -15.82 -5.53
C SER A 359 19.84 -14.89 -6.00
N THR A 360 18.80 -14.66 -5.16
CA THR A 360 17.66 -13.81 -5.51
C THR A 360 17.67 -12.54 -4.69
N SER A 361 17.58 -11.42 -5.36
CA SER A 361 17.40 -10.11 -4.73
C SER A 361 16.27 -9.34 -5.41
N GLY A 362 15.74 -8.34 -4.73
CA GLY A 362 14.70 -7.53 -5.33
C GLY A 362 14.31 -6.34 -4.50
N TYR A 363 13.41 -5.56 -5.05
CA TYR A 363 12.80 -4.44 -4.36
C TYR A 363 11.32 -4.33 -4.71
N LEU A 364 10.57 -3.79 -3.75
CA LEU A 364 9.20 -3.34 -3.91
C LEU A 364 9.18 -1.84 -3.72
N ASN A 365 8.77 -1.13 -4.75
CA ASN A 365 8.47 0.29 -4.69
C ASN A 365 6.96 0.48 -4.71
N ASP A 366 6.44 1.15 -3.71
CA ASP A 366 5.03 1.55 -3.65
C ASP A 366 4.96 3.06 -3.56
N TRP A 367 4.27 3.68 -4.51
CA TRP A 367 4.04 5.11 -4.47
C TRP A 367 2.56 5.43 -4.64
N PHE A 368 2.16 6.49 -4.00
CA PHE A 368 0.84 7.05 -4.23
C PHE A 368 0.84 8.57 -4.10
N ILE A 369 -0.09 9.18 -4.79
CA ILE A 369 -0.43 10.59 -4.69
C ILE A 369 -1.89 10.67 -4.24
N ASN A 370 -2.13 11.43 -3.20
CA ASN A 370 -3.45 11.72 -2.67
C ASN A 370 -3.77 13.19 -2.87
N THR A 371 -4.94 13.50 -3.40
CA THR A 371 -5.50 14.86 -3.49
C THR A 371 -6.77 14.91 -2.67
N SER A 372 -6.97 15.99 -1.93
CA SER A 372 -8.07 16.12 -1.00
C SER A 372 -8.66 17.52 -1.02
N PHE A 373 -9.98 17.59 -1.01
CA PHE A 373 -10.73 18.80 -0.70
C PHE A 373 -11.52 18.54 0.58
N GLY A 374 -11.24 19.33 1.61
CA GLY A 374 -11.80 19.13 2.95
C GLY A 374 -12.63 20.30 3.44
N PHE A 375 -13.65 19.98 4.21
CA PHE A 375 -14.53 20.92 4.90
C PHE A 375 -14.58 20.60 6.39
N ARG A 376 -14.44 21.64 7.23
CA ARG A 376 -14.49 21.56 8.70
C ARG A 376 -15.80 22.16 9.23
N PHE A 377 -16.46 21.46 10.18
CA PHE A 377 -17.73 21.87 10.76
C PHE A 377 -17.87 21.51 12.26
#